data_777ed5589b914c18485cea3270998814
#
_entry.id   777ed5589b914c18485cea3270998814
#
_cell.length_a   1.000
_cell.length_b   1.000
_cell.length_c   1.000
_cell.angle_alpha   90.00
_cell.angle_beta   90.00
_cell.angle_gamma   90.00
#
_symmetry.space_group_name_H-M   'P 1'
#
loop_
_entity.id
_entity.type
_entity.pdbx_description
1 polymer ?
#
loop_
_entity_poly.entity_id
_entity_poly.type
_entity_poly.pdbx_seq_one_letter_code
_entity_poly.pdbx_strand_id
1 'polypeptide(L)'
;MSDPVPQTPASAPAPRILAASVDGCTLVAVVGKATFRLAPAFKQATQAARLAGSEMIVVDMAQCLSMDSTFMGGMASLGFAVQKAKDACLVFINLSPPAQGLLKGLGLLRLLRTYPAGSLPEGLGGLDALVANLQPVSADELGGSDLAAFMYDAHETLTRADPANVQKFKDVLAYLKQDMGGPAAAPKTC
;
A
#
# COMPACT_ATOMS: atom_id res chain seq x y z
N MET A 1 23.85 -32.92 30.14
CA MET A 1 23.09 -32.75 28.89
C MET A 1 22.07 -31.67 29.15
N SER A 2 22.34 -30.46 28.67
CA SER A 2 21.43 -29.33 28.87
C SER A 2 20.52 -29.24 27.66
N ASP A 3 19.20 -29.31 27.87
CA ASP A 3 18.21 -29.18 26.85
C ASP A 3 18.27 -27.77 26.20
N PRO A 4 18.14 -27.63 24.89
CA PRO A 4 18.12 -26.33 24.23
C PRO A 4 16.84 -25.59 24.63
N VAL A 5 17.00 -24.38 25.17
CA VAL A 5 15.89 -23.45 25.45
C VAL A 5 15.14 -23.15 24.14
N PRO A 6 13.82 -23.32 24.07
CA PRO A 6 13.04 -22.99 22.88
C PRO A 6 13.16 -21.50 22.59
N GLN A 7 13.75 -21.15 21.44
CA GLN A 7 13.80 -19.78 20.96
C GLN A 7 12.38 -19.34 20.62
N THR A 8 11.89 -18.33 21.36
CA THR A 8 10.64 -17.65 21.04
C THR A 8 10.74 -17.11 19.61
N PRO A 9 9.81 -17.40 18.70
CA PRO A 9 9.86 -16.86 17.35
C PRO A 9 9.85 -15.33 17.43
N ALA A 10 10.78 -14.69 16.74
CA ALA A 10 10.85 -13.24 16.64
C ALA A 10 9.47 -12.70 16.24
N SER A 11 8.89 -11.82 17.06
CA SER A 11 7.57 -11.25 16.76
C SER A 11 7.62 -10.52 15.42
N ALA A 12 6.59 -10.72 14.59
CA ALA A 12 6.49 -10.04 13.31
C ALA A 12 6.60 -8.52 13.51
N PRO A 13 7.30 -7.79 12.62
CA PRO A 13 7.49 -6.35 12.76
C PRO A 13 6.14 -5.63 12.81
N ALA A 14 6.03 -4.63 13.69
CA ALA A 14 4.83 -3.80 13.80
C ALA A 14 4.53 -3.13 12.43
N PRO A 15 3.28 -3.18 11.96
CA PRO A 15 2.88 -2.59 10.68
C PRO A 15 3.15 -1.09 10.66
N ARG A 16 3.85 -0.59 9.61
CA ARG A 16 4.14 0.84 9.42
C ARG A 16 4.52 1.14 7.99
N ILE A 17 4.37 2.41 7.63
CA ILE A 17 4.92 3.00 6.40
C ILE A 17 6.11 3.87 6.80
N LEU A 18 7.21 3.73 6.07
CA LEU A 18 8.38 4.59 6.19
C LEU A 18 8.59 5.28 4.85
N ALA A 19 9.07 6.53 4.86
CA ALA A 19 9.40 7.23 3.63
C ALA A 19 10.65 8.10 3.79
N ALA A 20 11.36 8.28 2.69
CA ALA A 20 12.48 9.21 2.55
C ALA A 20 12.52 9.75 1.12
N SER A 21 12.94 11.00 0.97
CA SER A 21 13.12 11.63 -0.34
C SER A 21 14.52 12.23 -0.42
N VAL A 22 15.23 11.94 -1.51
CA VAL A 22 16.56 12.46 -1.83
C VAL A 22 16.63 12.67 -3.34
N ASP A 23 17.08 13.83 -3.79
CA ASP A 23 17.38 14.14 -5.19
C ASP A 23 16.30 13.71 -6.20
N GLY A 24 15.05 14.08 -5.95
CA GLY A 24 13.93 13.77 -6.84
C GLY A 24 13.44 12.30 -6.79
N CYS A 25 14.04 11.48 -5.94
CA CYS A 25 13.60 10.09 -5.71
C CYS A 25 12.98 9.96 -4.32
N THR A 26 11.82 9.32 -4.24
CA THR A 26 11.18 8.97 -2.97
C THR A 26 11.10 7.45 -2.82
N LEU A 27 11.59 6.95 -1.70
CA LEU A 27 11.44 5.57 -1.27
C LEU A 27 10.31 5.49 -0.22
N VAL A 28 9.34 4.61 -0.45
CA VAL A 28 8.27 4.27 0.49
C VAL A 28 8.40 2.80 0.86
N ALA A 29 8.79 2.50 2.09
CA ALA A 29 8.91 1.13 2.57
C ALA A 29 7.66 0.68 3.32
N VAL A 30 7.13 -0.49 2.93
CA VAL A 30 5.96 -1.12 3.55
C VAL A 30 6.42 -2.22 4.48
N VAL A 31 6.13 -2.07 5.78
CA VAL A 31 6.57 -3.02 6.81
C VAL A 31 5.38 -3.71 7.45
N GLY A 32 5.46 -5.03 7.60
CA GLY A 32 4.45 -5.84 8.27
C GLY A 32 3.21 -6.11 7.42
N LYS A 33 2.03 -6.20 8.04
CA LYS A 33 0.76 -6.46 7.35
C LYS A 33 0.20 -5.17 6.76
N ALA A 34 0.18 -5.05 5.44
CA ALA A 34 -0.36 -3.92 4.70
C ALA A 34 -1.89 -4.05 4.58
N THR A 35 -2.61 -3.50 5.54
CA THR A 35 -4.08 -3.56 5.62
C THR A 35 -4.69 -2.17 5.42
N PHE A 36 -6.04 -2.11 5.42
CA PHE A 36 -6.79 -0.85 5.39
C PHE A 36 -6.29 0.18 6.42
N ARG A 37 -5.70 -0.27 7.55
CA ARG A 37 -5.14 0.62 8.57
C ARG A 37 -3.88 1.35 8.11
N LEU A 38 -3.06 0.73 7.26
CA LEU A 38 -1.87 1.35 6.68
C LEU A 38 -2.14 2.10 5.39
N ALA A 39 -3.27 1.84 4.74
CA ALA A 39 -3.57 2.43 3.44
C ALA A 39 -3.66 3.97 3.47
N PRO A 40 -4.17 4.65 4.52
CA PRO A 40 -4.11 6.11 4.63
C PRO A 40 -2.68 6.65 4.68
N ALA A 41 -1.79 6.05 5.49
CA ALA A 41 -0.39 6.46 5.59
C ALA A 41 0.36 6.23 4.27
N PHE A 42 0.09 5.12 3.59
CA PHE A 42 0.63 4.86 2.25
C PHE A 42 0.17 5.93 1.23
N LYS A 43 -1.12 6.26 1.22
CA LYS A 43 -1.68 7.33 0.38
C LYS A 43 -1.03 8.66 0.68
N GLN A 44 -0.87 9.02 1.94
CA GLN A 44 -0.24 10.27 2.37
C GLN A 44 1.22 10.35 1.91
N ALA A 45 2.03 9.30 2.14
CA ALA A 45 3.42 9.26 1.74
C ALA A 45 3.58 9.45 0.22
N THR A 46 2.77 8.73 -0.57
CA THR A 46 2.85 8.75 -2.03
C THR A 46 2.29 10.05 -2.63
N GLN A 47 1.27 10.66 -2.02
CA GLN A 47 0.79 11.98 -2.40
C GLN A 47 1.83 13.07 -2.09
N ALA A 48 2.45 13.02 -0.90
CA ALA A 48 3.50 13.95 -0.52
C ALA A 48 4.68 13.89 -1.51
N ALA A 49 5.11 12.69 -1.91
CA ALA A 49 6.14 12.49 -2.91
C ALA A 49 5.80 13.18 -4.24
N ARG A 50 4.58 12.98 -4.73
CA ARG A 50 4.12 13.60 -5.99
C ARG A 50 4.02 15.12 -5.89
N LEU A 51 3.48 15.64 -4.79
CA LEU A 51 3.38 17.09 -4.55
C LEU A 51 4.75 17.75 -4.42
N ALA A 52 5.74 17.03 -3.90
CA ALA A 52 7.14 17.46 -3.85
C ALA A 52 7.85 17.39 -5.20
N GLY A 53 7.20 16.88 -6.26
CA GLY A 53 7.79 16.78 -7.60
C GLY A 53 8.78 15.62 -7.74
N SER A 54 8.60 14.54 -6.97
CA SER A 54 9.48 13.35 -7.13
C SER A 54 9.33 12.76 -8.53
N GLU A 55 10.45 12.67 -9.25
CA GLU A 55 10.51 12.07 -10.58
C GLU A 55 10.45 10.52 -10.53
N MET A 56 10.91 9.95 -9.41
CA MET A 56 10.89 8.52 -9.14
C MET A 56 10.24 8.22 -7.79
N ILE A 57 9.25 7.33 -7.77
CA ILE A 57 8.64 6.80 -6.56
C ILE A 57 8.89 5.30 -6.53
N VAL A 58 9.65 4.86 -5.54
CA VAL A 58 10.00 3.45 -5.31
C VAL A 58 9.21 2.95 -4.11
N VAL A 59 8.40 1.92 -4.28
CA VAL A 59 7.71 1.26 -3.17
C VAL A 59 8.40 -0.07 -2.88
N ASP A 60 9.07 -0.14 -1.71
CA ASP A 60 9.77 -1.34 -1.27
C ASP A 60 8.86 -2.25 -0.46
N MET A 61 8.66 -3.47 -0.95
CA MET A 61 7.82 -4.51 -0.37
C MET A 61 8.61 -5.60 0.37
N ALA A 62 9.94 -5.42 0.57
CA ALA A 62 10.81 -6.44 1.18
C ALA A 62 10.32 -6.93 2.55
N GLN A 63 9.76 -6.04 3.35
CA GLN A 63 9.24 -6.34 4.69
C GLN A 63 7.70 -6.43 4.74
N CYS A 64 7.02 -6.42 3.58
CA CYS A 64 5.58 -6.61 3.50
C CYS A 64 5.22 -8.09 3.64
N LEU A 65 4.52 -8.43 4.71
CA LEU A 65 4.15 -9.82 5.04
C LEU A 65 2.87 -10.26 4.32
N SER A 66 1.92 -9.35 4.15
CA SER A 66 0.64 -9.61 3.49
C SER A 66 -0.03 -8.30 3.11
N MET A 67 -1.01 -8.35 2.21
CA MET A 67 -1.81 -7.20 1.78
C MET A 67 -3.29 -7.57 1.76
N ASP A 68 -4.16 -6.61 2.11
CA ASP A 68 -5.61 -6.71 1.85
C ASP A 68 -6.03 -5.94 0.59
N SER A 69 -7.28 -6.12 0.18
CA SER A 69 -7.82 -5.48 -1.03
C SER A 69 -7.87 -3.95 -0.93
N THR A 70 -8.06 -3.38 0.26
CA THR A 70 -8.08 -1.93 0.45
C THR A 70 -6.69 -1.34 0.20
N PHE A 71 -5.63 -1.97 0.73
CA PHE A 71 -4.26 -1.54 0.46
C PHE A 71 -3.90 -1.67 -1.02
N MET A 72 -4.26 -2.80 -1.66
CA MET A 72 -4.05 -3.01 -3.10
C MET A 72 -4.84 -2.02 -3.96
N GLY A 73 -6.03 -1.59 -3.52
CA GLY A 73 -6.78 -0.50 -4.13
C GLY A 73 -6.04 0.83 -4.07
N GLY A 74 -5.38 1.12 -2.94
CA GLY A 74 -4.48 2.27 -2.80
C GLY A 74 -3.30 2.23 -3.77
N MET A 75 -2.67 1.06 -3.94
CA MET A 75 -1.60 0.86 -4.94
C MET A 75 -2.12 1.13 -6.37
N ALA A 76 -3.31 0.62 -6.70
CA ALA A 76 -3.92 0.84 -8.00
C ALA A 76 -4.26 2.32 -8.24
N SER A 77 -4.78 3.01 -7.22
CA SER A 77 -5.07 4.45 -7.27
C SER A 77 -3.82 5.28 -7.57
N LEU A 78 -2.70 4.96 -6.90
CA LEU A 78 -1.40 5.58 -7.18
C LEU A 78 -0.96 5.29 -8.62
N GLY A 79 -1.06 4.06 -9.09
CA GLY A 79 -0.71 3.68 -10.46
C GLY A 79 -1.49 4.49 -11.50
N PHE A 80 -2.80 4.63 -11.34
CA PHE A 80 -3.63 5.47 -12.22
C PHE A 80 -3.25 6.95 -12.15
N ALA A 81 -2.97 7.46 -10.94
CA ALA A 81 -2.63 8.85 -10.76
C ALA A 81 -1.31 9.21 -11.46
N VAL A 82 -0.27 8.38 -11.31
CA VAL A 82 1.03 8.58 -11.98
C VAL A 82 0.90 8.40 -13.49
N GLN A 83 0.17 7.39 -13.96
CA GLN A 83 -0.04 7.16 -15.38
C GLN A 83 -0.78 8.32 -16.06
N LYS A 84 -1.78 8.92 -15.36
CA LYS A 84 -2.54 10.07 -15.87
C LYS A 84 -1.71 11.33 -15.93
N ALA A 85 -0.95 11.63 -14.88
CA ALA A 85 -0.17 12.84 -14.76
C ALA A 85 1.13 12.79 -15.59
N LYS A 86 1.71 11.59 -15.77
CA LYS A 86 3.01 11.34 -16.41
C LYS A 86 4.14 12.15 -15.75
N ASP A 87 3.99 12.40 -14.46
CA ASP A 87 4.84 13.28 -13.67
C ASP A 87 5.96 12.53 -12.92
N ALA A 88 5.86 11.20 -12.83
CA ALA A 88 6.83 10.38 -12.12
C ALA A 88 6.94 8.97 -12.73
N CYS A 89 8.04 8.29 -12.45
CA CYS A 89 8.19 6.85 -12.62
C CYS A 89 7.81 6.15 -11.31
N LEU A 90 6.87 5.20 -11.36
CA LEU A 90 6.44 4.42 -10.20
C LEU A 90 6.88 2.97 -10.36
N VAL A 91 7.62 2.45 -9.39
CA VAL A 91 8.04 1.05 -9.35
C VAL A 91 7.80 0.43 -7.98
N PHE A 92 7.41 -0.84 -7.98
CA PHE A 92 7.28 -1.66 -6.78
C PHE A 92 8.38 -2.72 -6.82
N ILE A 93 9.24 -2.74 -5.81
CA ILE A 93 10.38 -3.64 -5.75
C ILE A 93 10.25 -4.66 -4.61
N ASN A 94 11.04 -5.72 -4.67
CA ASN A 94 11.13 -6.76 -3.66
C ASN A 94 9.79 -7.49 -3.38
N LEU A 95 8.96 -7.67 -4.40
CA LEU A 95 7.70 -8.40 -4.23
C LEU A 95 7.97 -9.88 -3.99
N SER A 96 7.41 -10.40 -2.91
CA SER A 96 7.38 -11.85 -2.65
C SER A 96 6.46 -12.56 -3.65
N PRO A 97 6.67 -13.87 -3.93
CA PRO A 97 5.78 -14.65 -4.79
C PRO A 97 4.30 -14.60 -4.38
N PRO A 98 3.93 -14.69 -3.08
CA PRO A 98 2.55 -14.50 -2.65
C PRO A 98 1.98 -13.11 -3.00
N ALA A 99 2.77 -12.02 -2.79
CA ALA A 99 2.37 -10.67 -3.14
C ALA A 99 2.12 -10.52 -4.65
N GLN A 100 3.00 -11.09 -5.48
CA GLN A 100 2.79 -11.12 -6.93
C GLN A 100 1.51 -11.87 -7.32
N GLY A 101 1.23 -13.00 -6.66
CA GLY A 101 0.00 -13.78 -6.87
C GLY A 101 -1.26 -12.96 -6.57
N LEU A 102 -1.26 -12.19 -5.47
CA LEU A 102 -2.37 -11.30 -5.12
C LEU A 102 -2.58 -10.20 -6.18
N LEU A 103 -1.51 -9.51 -6.58
CA LEU A 103 -1.59 -8.46 -7.60
C LEU A 103 -2.03 -9.01 -8.96
N LYS A 104 -1.54 -10.20 -9.34
CA LYS A 104 -1.96 -10.91 -10.56
C LYS A 104 -3.46 -11.24 -10.50
N GLY A 105 -3.94 -11.76 -9.37
CA GLY A 105 -5.34 -12.13 -9.17
C GLY A 105 -6.33 -10.95 -9.30
N LEU A 106 -5.85 -9.72 -9.11
CA LEU A 106 -6.62 -8.47 -9.29
C LEU A 106 -6.28 -7.71 -10.58
N GLY A 107 -5.48 -8.29 -11.48
CA GLY A 107 -5.10 -7.67 -12.75
C GLY A 107 -4.12 -6.50 -12.63
N LEU A 108 -3.55 -6.25 -11.45
CA LEU A 108 -2.73 -5.07 -11.16
C LEU A 108 -1.33 -5.12 -11.79
N LEU A 109 -0.82 -6.30 -12.18
CA LEU A 109 0.47 -6.40 -12.86
C LEU A 109 0.49 -5.72 -14.24
N ARG A 110 -0.67 -5.42 -14.82
CA ARG A 110 -0.78 -4.63 -16.06
C ARG A 110 -0.70 -3.13 -15.82
N LEU A 111 -1.04 -2.69 -14.62
CA LEU A 111 -1.07 -1.28 -14.21
C LEU A 111 0.23 -0.86 -13.53
N LEU A 112 0.82 -1.74 -12.73
CA LEU A 112 1.96 -1.47 -11.87
C LEU A 112 3.23 -2.11 -12.41
N ARG A 113 4.33 -1.36 -12.44
CA ARG A 113 5.66 -1.91 -12.71
C ARG A 113 6.18 -2.57 -11.45
N THR A 114 6.31 -3.89 -11.49
CA THR A 114 6.66 -4.69 -10.32
C THR A 114 7.91 -5.52 -10.57
N TYR A 115 8.78 -5.60 -9.57
CA TYR A 115 10.02 -6.35 -9.60
C TYR A 115 10.05 -7.34 -8.43
N PRO A 116 10.33 -8.62 -8.69
CA PRO A 116 10.46 -9.63 -7.63
C PRO A 116 11.68 -9.36 -6.75
N ALA A 117 11.72 -10.01 -5.59
CA ALA A 117 12.89 -9.96 -4.71
C ALA A 117 14.15 -10.40 -5.46
N GLY A 118 15.23 -9.61 -5.32
CA GLY A 118 16.50 -9.84 -6.01
C GLY A 118 16.57 -9.29 -7.44
N SER A 119 15.52 -8.62 -7.93
CA SER A 119 15.50 -7.93 -9.23
C SER A 119 15.17 -6.45 -9.02
N LEU A 120 15.93 -5.58 -9.65
CA LEU A 120 15.71 -4.12 -9.63
C LEU A 120 15.63 -3.59 -11.06
N PRO A 121 14.91 -2.47 -11.29
CA PRO A 121 14.93 -1.80 -12.58
C PRO A 121 16.34 -1.30 -12.93
N GLU A 122 16.68 -1.30 -14.20
CA GLU A 122 17.93 -0.71 -14.68
C GLU A 122 18.01 0.77 -14.27
N GLY A 123 19.19 1.18 -13.78
CA GLY A 123 19.43 2.55 -13.33
C GLY A 123 18.89 2.88 -11.93
N LEU A 124 18.20 1.98 -11.26
CA LEU A 124 17.83 2.15 -9.85
C LEU A 124 19.03 1.78 -8.97
N GLY A 125 19.93 2.76 -8.74
CA GLY A 125 21.07 2.65 -7.84
C GLY A 125 20.96 3.65 -6.69
N GLY A 126 21.79 3.49 -5.65
CA GLY A 126 21.90 4.51 -4.60
C GLY A 126 20.72 4.59 -3.62
N LEU A 127 19.96 3.53 -3.45
CA LEU A 127 18.88 3.50 -2.43
C LEU A 127 19.43 3.58 -0.99
N ASP A 128 20.73 3.40 -0.77
CA ASP A 128 21.34 3.39 0.57
C ASP A 128 21.11 4.72 1.31
N ALA A 129 21.23 5.86 0.62
CA ALA A 129 20.94 7.16 1.20
C ALA A 129 19.47 7.32 1.58
N LEU A 130 18.54 6.80 0.78
CA LEU A 130 17.10 6.79 1.07
C LEU A 130 16.80 5.86 2.25
N VAL A 131 17.37 4.65 2.26
CA VAL A 131 17.18 3.67 3.34
C VAL A 131 17.69 4.23 4.69
N ALA A 132 18.84 4.90 4.70
CA ALA A 132 19.42 5.52 5.90
C ALA A 132 18.57 6.67 6.47
N ASN A 133 17.74 7.31 5.64
CA ASN A 133 16.91 8.45 6.00
C ASN A 133 15.42 8.12 6.14
N LEU A 134 15.01 6.85 6.12
CA LEU A 134 13.63 6.43 6.25
C LEU A 134 13.02 6.90 7.58
N GLN A 135 11.91 7.64 7.51
CA GLN A 135 11.16 8.12 8.66
C GLN A 135 9.73 7.54 8.66
N PRO A 136 9.15 7.27 9.84
CA PRO A 136 7.76 6.85 9.93
C PRO A 136 6.80 7.88 9.37
N VAL A 137 5.84 7.41 8.57
CA VAL A 137 4.72 8.22 8.08
C VAL A 137 3.48 7.80 8.87
N SER A 138 2.89 8.76 9.56
CA SER A 138 1.63 8.60 10.28
C SER A 138 0.51 9.28 9.51
N ALA A 139 -0.66 8.66 9.48
CA ALA A 139 -1.89 9.29 9.04
C ALA A 139 -2.91 9.19 10.16
N ASP A 140 -3.87 10.12 10.18
CA ASP A 140 -4.98 10.05 11.12
C ASP A 140 -5.76 8.75 10.93
N GLU A 141 -6.20 8.15 12.02
CA GLU A 141 -7.07 6.99 11.96
C GLU A 141 -8.43 7.40 11.40
N LEU A 142 -8.79 6.79 10.27
CA LEU A 142 -10.12 6.95 9.71
C LEU A 142 -11.11 6.09 10.50
N GLY A 143 -12.30 6.62 10.76
CA GLY A 143 -13.39 5.91 11.42
C GLY A 143 -14.74 6.17 10.77
N GLY A 144 -15.74 5.36 11.11
CA GLY A 144 -17.12 5.54 10.65
C GLY A 144 -17.24 5.66 9.12
N SER A 145 -18.00 6.68 8.69
CA SER A 145 -18.28 6.95 7.27
C SER A 145 -17.02 7.25 6.45
N ASP A 146 -16.00 7.89 7.05
CA ASP A 146 -14.77 8.23 6.32
C ASP A 146 -13.94 7.01 5.98
N LEU A 147 -13.88 6.04 6.90
CA LEU A 147 -13.26 4.75 6.63
C LEU A 147 -14.05 3.97 5.56
N ALA A 148 -15.38 3.95 5.66
CA ALA A 148 -16.23 3.31 4.67
C ALA A 148 -16.04 3.91 3.27
N ALA A 149 -15.98 5.24 3.17
CA ALA A 149 -15.73 5.95 1.91
C ALA A 149 -14.34 5.62 1.36
N PHE A 150 -13.32 5.63 2.21
CA PHE A 150 -11.96 5.28 1.82
C PHE A 150 -11.85 3.85 1.27
N MET A 151 -12.50 2.89 1.96
CA MET A 151 -12.54 1.50 1.52
C MET A 151 -13.36 1.33 0.23
N TYR A 152 -14.47 2.08 0.09
CA TYR A 152 -15.27 2.08 -1.13
C TYR A 152 -14.45 2.52 -2.34
N ASP A 153 -13.76 3.67 -2.25
CA ASP A 153 -12.91 4.20 -3.31
C ASP A 153 -11.81 3.20 -3.72
N ALA A 154 -11.22 2.53 -2.73
CA ALA A 154 -10.20 1.51 -2.97
C ALA A 154 -10.76 0.33 -3.79
N HIS A 155 -11.92 -0.21 -3.41
CA HIS A 155 -12.54 -1.34 -4.11
C HIS A 155 -13.10 -0.93 -5.49
N GLU A 156 -13.67 0.28 -5.62
CA GLU A 156 -14.08 0.83 -6.91
C GLU A 156 -12.88 0.95 -7.85
N THR A 157 -11.74 1.42 -7.34
CA THR A 157 -10.49 1.50 -8.12
C THR A 157 -10.05 0.13 -8.63
N LEU A 158 -10.18 -0.93 -7.82
CA LEU A 158 -9.89 -2.30 -8.26
C LEU A 158 -10.83 -2.78 -9.38
N THR A 159 -12.11 -2.40 -9.36
CA THR A 159 -13.03 -2.74 -10.46
C THR A 159 -12.70 -2.02 -11.75
N ARG A 160 -12.13 -0.82 -11.66
CA ARG A 160 -11.61 -0.07 -12.83
C ARG A 160 -10.32 -0.68 -13.37
N ALA A 161 -9.48 -1.25 -12.52
CA ALA A 161 -8.23 -1.88 -12.92
C ALA A 161 -8.45 -3.18 -13.72
N ASP A 162 -9.47 -3.96 -13.34
CA ASP A 162 -9.86 -5.18 -14.05
C ASP A 162 -11.38 -5.40 -13.91
N PRO A 163 -12.15 -5.44 -15.03
CA PRO A 163 -13.60 -5.71 -14.98
C PRO A 163 -13.99 -7.02 -14.28
N ALA A 164 -13.10 -8.03 -14.25
CA ALA A 164 -13.33 -9.28 -13.54
C ALA A 164 -13.46 -9.07 -12.01
N ASN A 165 -13.00 -7.93 -11.50
CA ASN A 165 -13.11 -7.59 -10.08
C ASN A 165 -14.51 -7.08 -9.70
N VAL A 166 -15.33 -6.63 -10.65
CA VAL A 166 -16.73 -6.20 -10.39
C VAL A 166 -17.48 -7.29 -9.64
N GLN A 167 -17.43 -8.52 -10.14
CA GLN A 167 -18.13 -9.64 -9.51
C GLN A 167 -17.54 -10.01 -8.14
N LYS A 168 -16.22 -9.82 -7.94
CA LYS A 168 -15.55 -10.11 -6.66
C LYS A 168 -15.93 -9.13 -5.55
N PHE A 169 -16.16 -7.86 -5.92
CA PHE A 169 -16.34 -6.78 -4.94
C PHE A 169 -17.75 -6.20 -4.89
N LYS A 170 -18.72 -6.72 -5.68
CA LYS A 170 -20.10 -6.19 -5.73
C LYS A 170 -20.76 -6.10 -4.35
N ASP A 171 -20.62 -7.15 -3.52
CA ASP A 171 -21.26 -7.21 -2.21
C ASP A 171 -20.58 -6.29 -1.20
N VAL A 172 -19.24 -6.21 -1.26
CA VAL A 172 -18.44 -5.28 -0.44
C VAL A 172 -18.78 -3.83 -0.78
N LEU A 173 -18.88 -3.48 -2.06
CA LEU A 173 -19.24 -2.13 -2.51
C LEU A 173 -20.67 -1.78 -2.10
N ALA A 174 -21.63 -2.72 -2.19
CA ALA A 174 -22.99 -2.49 -1.75
C ALA A 174 -23.05 -2.24 -0.24
N TYR A 175 -22.34 -3.02 0.56
CA TYR A 175 -22.25 -2.87 2.01
C TYR A 175 -21.63 -1.50 2.40
N LEU A 176 -20.46 -1.17 1.84
CA LEU A 176 -19.76 0.08 2.14
C LEU A 176 -20.61 1.31 1.75
N LYS A 177 -21.38 1.22 0.65
CA LYS A 177 -22.29 2.29 0.24
C LYS A 177 -23.41 2.53 1.27
N GLN A 178 -23.91 1.48 1.91
CA GLN A 178 -24.89 1.61 2.99
C GLN A 178 -24.25 2.25 4.23
N ASP A 179 -23.01 1.86 4.57
CA ASP A 179 -22.29 2.38 5.73
C ASP A 179 -21.95 3.89 5.58
N MET A 180 -21.70 4.36 4.37
CA MET A 180 -21.51 5.79 4.07
C MET A 180 -22.80 6.61 4.23
N GLY A 181 -23.98 6.00 4.01
CA GLY A 181 -25.29 6.65 4.12
C GLY A 181 -25.96 6.54 5.49
N GLY A 182 -25.38 5.78 6.42
CA GLY A 182 -25.91 5.58 7.76
C GLY A 182 -25.65 6.79 8.68
N PRO A 183 -26.51 7.05 9.70
CA PRO A 183 -26.21 8.06 10.70
C PRO A 183 -24.93 7.66 11.45
N ALA A 184 -24.06 8.64 11.69
CA ALA A 184 -22.84 8.45 12.47
C ALA A 184 -23.17 7.71 13.76
N ALA A 185 -22.54 6.56 14.00
CA ALA A 185 -22.75 5.80 15.22
C ALA A 185 -22.43 6.71 16.41
N ALA A 186 -23.45 6.96 17.25
CA ALA A 186 -23.29 7.78 18.43
C ALA A 186 -22.18 7.19 19.32
N PRO A 187 -21.32 8.03 19.95
CA PRO A 187 -20.29 7.54 20.83
C PRO A 187 -20.93 6.72 21.95
N LYS A 188 -20.45 5.49 22.14
CA LYS A 188 -20.86 4.67 23.29
C LYS A 188 -20.35 5.36 24.55
N THR A 189 -21.23 6.11 25.22
CA THR A 189 -21.00 6.59 26.58
C THR A 189 -21.05 5.38 27.52
N CYS A 190 -19.93 5.12 28.20
CA CYS A 190 -19.91 4.32 29.41
C CYS A 190 -20.50 5.09 30.58
#